data_3afb8e87fcb65930667f6124d0db9826
#
_entry.id   3afb8e87fcb65930667f6124d0db9826
#
_cell.length_a   1.000
_cell.length_b   1.000
_cell.length_c   1.000
_cell.angle_alpha   90.00
_cell.angle_beta   90.00
_cell.angle_gamma   90.00
#
_symmetry.space_group_name_H-M   'P 1'
#
loop_
_entity.id
_entity.type
_entity.pdbx_description
1 polymer ?
#
loop_
_entity_poly.entity_id
_entity_poly.type
_entity_poly.pdbx_seq_one_letter_code
_entity_poly.pdbx_strand_id
1 'polypeptide(L)'
;MLQGILPIGTVVLLKNATKRLMIIGVCQKNREGVIWDYSAVIYPEGYMSADKTIMFNNEDIDKIYAMGYQDAEQFNFKAEIDAAMEKYRSESAAQ
;
A
#
# COMPACT_ATOMS: atom_id res chain seq x y z
N MET A 1 -14.12 3.71 5.95
CA MET A 1 -13.41 2.72 5.12
C MET A 1 -12.57 3.43 4.06
N LEU A 2 -11.33 3.01 3.90
CA LEU A 2 -10.45 3.58 2.88
C LEU A 2 -10.87 3.12 1.49
N GLN A 3 -10.90 4.05 0.55
CA GLN A 3 -11.18 3.75 -0.85
C GLN A 3 -10.01 4.21 -1.69
N GLY A 4 -9.46 3.28 -2.48
CA GLY A 4 -8.31 3.54 -3.31
C GLY A 4 -7.01 3.54 -2.52
N ILE A 5 -5.92 3.79 -3.20
CA ILE A 5 -4.60 3.72 -2.59
C ILE A 5 -4.24 5.03 -1.88
N LEU A 6 -3.42 4.90 -0.85
CA LEU A 6 -2.82 6.03 -0.16
C LEU A 6 -1.52 6.43 -0.86
N PRO A 7 -1.10 7.70 -0.74
CA PRO A 7 0.14 8.14 -1.39
C PRO A 7 1.39 7.55 -0.73
N ILE A 8 2.45 7.48 -1.51
CA ILE A 8 3.77 7.07 -1.02
C ILE A 8 4.18 8.01 0.12
N GLY A 9 4.78 7.45 1.15
CA GLY A 9 5.20 8.20 2.32
C GLY A 9 4.19 8.25 3.44
N THR A 10 2.99 7.69 3.24
CA THR A 10 1.96 7.61 4.27
C THR A 10 2.44 6.68 5.38
N VAL A 11 2.28 7.10 6.64
CA VAL A 11 2.67 6.31 7.81
C VAL A 11 1.42 5.74 8.46
N VAL A 12 1.39 4.42 8.60
CA VAL A 12 0.21 3.70 9.09
C VAL A 12 0.58 2.71 10.19
N LEU A 13 -0.46 2.25 10.90
CA LEU A 13 -0.35 1.13 11.83
C LEU A 13 -1.34 0.08 11.38
N LEU A 14 -0.89 -1.16 11.25
CA LEU A 14 -1.76 -2.27 10.87
C LEU A 14 -2.52 -2.79 12.09
N LYS A 15 -3.63 -3.47 11.83
CA LYS A 15 -4.44 -4.10 12.88
C LYS A 15 -3.57 -5.13 13.62
N ASN A 16 -3.68 -5.13 14.94
CA ASN A 16 -2.94 -6.04 15.82
C ASN A 16 -1.42 -5.86 15.79
N ALA A 17 -0.93 -4.75 15.25
CA ALA A 17 0.49 -4.44 15.20
C ALA A 17 0.83 -3.31 16.16
N THR A 18 2.10 -3.22 16.53
CA THR A 18 2.61 -2.16 17.42
C THR A 18 3.63 -1.27 16.74
N LYS A 19 4.16 -1.71 15.59
CA LYS A 19 5.20 -0.98 14.86
C LYS A 19 4.60 -0.28 13.65
N ARG A 20 4.82 1.02 13.54
CA ARG A 20 4.35 1.81 12.39
C ARG A 20 5.13 1.46 11.13
N LEU A 21 4.46 1.62 9.99
CA LEU A 21 5.03 1.34 8.67
C LEU A 21 4.87 2.56 7.79
N MET A 22 5.85 2.79 6.92
CA MET A 22 5.76 3.84 5.90
C MET A 22 5.63 3.19 4.53
N ILE A 23 4.62 3.60 3.78
CA ILE A 23 4.33 3.07 2.45
C ILE A 23 5.39 3.56 1.47
N ILE A 24 6.02 2.62 0.74
CA ILE A 24 7.03 2.91 -0.27
C ILE A 24 6.67 2.41 -1.65
N GLY A 25 5.61 1.62 -1.77
CA GLY A 25 5.15 1.12 -3.06
C GLY A 25 3.65 0.84 -3.05
N VAL A 26 3.05 0.89 -4.22
CA VAL A 26 1.61 0.62 -4.40
C VAL A 26 1.45 -0.37 -5.55
N CYS A 27 0.36 -1.15 -5.51
CA CYS A 27 0.07 -2.16 -6.54
C CYS A 27 1.26 -3.11 -6.71
N GLN A 28 1.65 -3.77 -5.63
CA GLN A 28 2.86 -4.59 -5.58
C GLN A 28 2.54 -6.06 -5.76
N LYS A 29 3.27 -6.71 -6.66
CA LYS A 29 3.11 -8.14 -6.92
C LYS A 29 4.20 -8.89 -6.17
N ASN A 30 3.81 -9.93 -5.42
CA ASN A 30 4.80 -10.76 -4.71
C ASN A 30 5.31 -11.89 -5.61
N ARG A 31 6.17 -12.75 -5.06
CA ARG A 31 6.78 -13.87 -5.82
C ARG A 31 5.75 -14.88 -6.30
N GLU A 32 4.65 -15.05 -5.56
CA GLU A 32 3.58 -15.97 -5.93
C GLU A 32 2.59 -15.38 -6.92
N GLY A 33 2.81 -14.13 -7.36
CA GLY A 33 1.92 -13.46 -8.31
C GLY A 33 0.72 -12.80 -7.67
N VAL A 34 0.64 -12.73 -6.34
CA VAL A 34 -0.43 -12.06 -5.62
C VAL A 34 -0.19 -10.56 -5.63
N ILE A 35 -1.24 -9.79 -5.95
CA ILE A 35 -1.18 -8.33 -5.97
C ILE A 35 -1.64 -7.80 -4.61
N TRP A 36 -0.79 -6.97 -4.01
CA TRP A 36 -1.06 -6.30 -2.73
C TRP A 36 -1.23 -4.81 -2.99
N ASP A 37 -2.03 -4.14 -2.16
CA ASP A 37 -2.22 -2.70 -2.29
C ASP A 37 -0.90 -1.96 -2.07
N TYR A 38 -0.09 -2.39 -1.11
CA TYR A 38 1.11 -1.66 -0.70
C TYR A 38 2.29 -2.55 -0.40
N SER A 39 3.48 -1.97 -0.53
CA SER A 39 4.67 -2.43 0.15
C SER A 39 5.16 -1.30 1.06
N ALA A 40 5.76 -1.64 2.19
CA ALA A 40 6.15 -0.67 3.20
C ALA A 40 7.40 -1.11 3.94
N VAL A 41 8.01 -0.15 4.63
CA VAL A 41 9.15 -0.39 5.52
C VAL A 41 8.79 0.06 6.92
N ILE A 42 9.48 -0.46 7.92
CA ILE A 42 9.24 -0.05 9.29
C ILE A 42 9.66 1.41 9.50
N TYR A 43 8.88 2.11 10.31
CA TYR A 43 9.13 3.52 10.60
C TYR A 43 9.59 3.64 12.06
N PRO A 44 10.64 4.42 12.39
CA PRO A 44 11.40 5.31 11.51
C PRO A 44 12.67 4.71 10.90
N GLU A 45 12.89 3.42 11.05
CA GLU A 45 14.14 2.79 10.59
C GLU A 45 14.32 2.81 9.08
N GLY A 46 13.23 2.67 8.33
CA GLY A 46 13.27 2.74 6.88
C GLY A 46 13.65 1.42 6.21
N TYR A 47 14.04 1.52 4.96
CA TYR A 47 14.41 0.34 4.17
C TYR A 47 15.74 -0.24 4.68
N MET A 48 15.72 -1.51 5.01
CA MET A 48 16.89 -2.23 5.50
C MET A 48 17.35 -3.30 4.51
N SER A 49 16.40 -4.05 3.98
CA SER A 49 16.67 -5.08 2.96
C SER A 49 15.33 -5.52 2.35
N ALA A 50 15.38 -6.17 1.20
CA ALA A 50 14.17 -6.58 0.49
C ALA A 50 13.31 -7.54 1.31
N ASP A 51 13.94 -8.43 2.08
CA ASP A 51 13.21 -9.40 2.91
C ASP A 51 12.57 -8.77 4.14
N LYS A 52 12.85 -7.50 4.42
CA LYS A 52 12.24 -6.77 5.54
C LYS A 52 11.16 -5.81 5.10
N THR A 53 10.80 -5.82 3.82
CA THR A 53 9.62 -5.07 3.34
C THR A 53 8.37 -5.87 3.66
N ILE A 54 7.29 -5.16 3.92
CA ILE A 54 6.03 -5.75 4.35
C ILE A 54 4.95 -5.38 3.34
N MET A 55 4.20 -6.37 2.88
CA MET A 55 3.09 -6.15 1.96
C MET A 55 1.77 -6.28 2.70
N PHE A 56 0.83 -5.39 2.40
CA PHE A 56 -0.48 -5.39 3.05
C PHE A 56 -1.50 -4.68 2.17
N ASN A 57 -2.77 -4.77 2.58
CA ASN A 57 -3.88 -4.16 1.87
C ASN A 57 -4.53 -3.06 2.71
N ASN A 58 -5.35 -2.21 2.07
CA ASN A 58 -6.08 -1.16 2.77
C ASN A 58 -6.84 -1.69 3.99
N GLU A 59 -7.46 -2.85 3.84
CA GLU A 59 -8.27 -3.44 4.91
C GLU A 59 -7.46 -3.83 6.14
N ASP A 60 -6.13 -3.95 6.01
CA ASP A 60 -5.25 -4.28 7.12
C ASP A 60 -4.87 -3.07 7.97
N ILE A 61 -5.18 -1.87 7.52
CA ILE A 61 -4.79 -0.63 8.20
C ILE A 61 -5.75 -0.33 9.35
N ASP A 62 -5.16 -0.09 10.53
CA ASP A 62 -5.92 0.35 11.70
C ASP A 62 -5.93 1.87 11.83
N LYS A 63 -4.76 2.51 11.69
CA LYS A 63 -4.61 3.96 11.87
C LYS A 63 -3.68 4.54 10.81
N ILE A 64 -3.96 5.81 10.46
CA ILE A 64 -3.09 6.61 9.61
C ILE A 64 -2.51 7.73 10.48
N TYR A 65 -1.20 7.80 10.57
CA TYR A 65 -0.51 8.81 11.38
C TYR A 65 -0.15 10.05 10.57
N ALA A 66 0.22 9.87 9.32
CA ALA A 66 0.60 10.97 8.44
C ALA A 66 0.34 10.57 7.00
N MET A 67 -0.20 11.51 6.22
CA MET A 67 -0.42 11.29 4.79
C MET A 67 0.83 11.70 4.03
N GLY A 68 1.19 10.91 3.01
CA GLY A 68 2.27 11.28 2.11
C GLY A 68 1.89 12.48 1.26
N TYR A 69 2.88 13.00 0.55
CA TYR A 69 2.69 14.19 -0.29
C TYR A 69 1.69 13.91 -1.41
N GLN A 70 0.79 14.86 -1.63
CA GLN A 70 -0.26 14.76 -2.65
C GLN A 70 -0.26 16.02 -3.51
N ASP A 71 -0.34 15.84 -4.82
CA ASP A 71 -0.47 16.92 -5.78
C ASP A 71 -1.25 16.40 -6.99
N ALA A 72 -1.35 17.21 -8.04
CA ALA A 72 -2.10 16.82 -9.24
C ALA A 72 -1.53 15.55 -9.87
N GLU A 73 -0.22 15.44 -9.92
CA GLU A 73 0.43 14.25 -10.48
C GLU A 73 0.08 13.00 -9.66
N GLN A 74 0.11 13.10 -8.35
CA GLN A 74 -0.22 11.99 -7.46
C GLN A 74 -1.69 11.58 -7.61
N PHE A 75 -2.61 12.54 -7.72
CA PHE A 75 -4.02 12.24 -7.92
C PHE A 75 -4.27 11.52 -9.25
N ASN A 76 -3.58 11.93 -10.31
CA ASN A 76 -3.71 11.27 -11.61
C ASN A 76 -3.16 9.85 -11.56
N PHE A 77 -2.02 9.66 -10.91
CA PHE A 77 -1.43 8.33 -10.71
C PHE A 77 -2.34 7.43 -9.88
N LYS A 78 -2.92 7.98 -8.80
CA LYS A 78 -3.85 7.25 -7.95
C LYS A 78 -5.03 6.70 -8.77
N ALA A 79 -5.61 7.54 -9.64
CA ALA A 79 -6.74 7.12 -10.47
C ALA A 79 -6.36 5.95 -11.38
N GLU A 80 -5.17 6.00 -11.97
CA GLU A 80 -4.67 4.92 -12.82
C GLU A 80 -4.46 3.63 -12.03
N ILE A 81 -3.85 3.72 -10.87
CA ILE A 81 -3.56 2.55 -10.04
C ILE A 81 -4.85 1.97 -9.47
N ASP A 82 -5.78 2.80 -9.02
CA ASP A 82 -7.07 2.31 -8.50
C ASP A 82 -7.82 1.54 -9.57
N ALA A 83 -7.81 2.03 -10.82
CA ALA A 83 -8.44 1.33 -11.94
C ALA A 83 -7.74 0.00 -12.24
N ALA A 84 -6.41 -0.02 -12.21
CA ALA A 84 -5.63 -1.22 -12.45
C ALA A 84 -5.88 -2.27 -11.36
N MET A 85 -5.93 -1.84 -10.10
CA MET A 85 -6.19 -2.74 -8.97
C MET A 85 -7.57 -3.36 -9.06
N GLU A 86 -8.58 -2.57 -9.42
CA GLU A 86 -9.93 -3.06 -9.60
C GLU A 86 -9.97 -4.12 -10.70
N LYS A 87 -9.28 -3.88 -11.80
CA LYS A 87 -9.21 -4.82 -12.92
C LYS A 87 -8.55 -6.13 -12.50
N TYR A 88 -7.40 -6.05 -11.81
CA TYR A 88 -6.68 -7.25 -11.35
C TYR A 88 -7.54 -8.08 -10.40
N ARG A 89 -8.25 -7.44 -9.49
CA ARG A 89 -9.10 -8.13 -8.51
C ARG A 89 -10.32 -8.75 -9.16
N SER A 90 -10.91 -8.07 -10.15
CA SER A 90 -12.01 -8.62 -10.93
C SER A 90 -11.57 -9.88 -11.67
N GLU A 91 -10.43 -9.83 -12.33
CA GLU A 91 -9.90 -10.98 -13.07
C GLU A 91 -9.62 -12.15 -12.14
N SER A 92 -9.03 -11.89 -10.98
CA SER A 92 -8.75 -12.91 -9.96
C SER A 92 -10.05 -13.54 -9.46
N ALA A 93 -11.07 -12.72 -9.21
CA ALA A 93 -12.36 -13.20 -8.72
C ALA A 93 -13.09 -14.05 -9.78
N ALA A 94 -12.85 -13.78 -11.06
CA ALA A 94 -13.47 -14.51 -12.15
C ALA A 94 -12.85 -15.90 -12.38
N GLN A 95 -11.69 -16.14 -11.80
CA GLN A 95 -10.99 -17.42 -11.91
C GLN A 95 -11.29 -18.31 -10.71
#